data_442050712325d3ea36eff2bb1bc3a128
#
_entry.id   442050712325d3ea36eff2bb1bc3a128
#
_cell.length_a   1.000
_cell.length_b   1.000
_cell.length_c   1.000
_cell.angle_alpha   90.00
_cell.angle_beta   90.00
_cell.angle_gamma   90.00
#
_symmetry.space_group_name_H-M   'P 1'
#
loop_
_entity.id
_entity.type
_entity.pdbx_description
1 polymer ?
#
loop_
_entity_poly.entity_id
_entity_poly.type
_entity_poly.pdbx_seq_one_letter_code
_entity_poly.pdbx_strand_id
1 'polypeptide(L)'
;GKFYNNTSVSGSDNAIDDTKAKDTPFAFGGTAGQLTFSTGETATAGNITVSVPATGECTLVIDLNNPEQWTVSVTEGGRSEPTYPSYLEMQGVGNMDGKGWLATLNPVYDNSGEHHGSYQGVYQMTNGWDNFKIVDQTAGIWYGCDSNDEYKLADGGQNIWFHQEECRTFIVTASLADMTWGATEITQINVCGEFNNWDLNKDLMTYDETNKVWKATVVIDNLGNNYGFYFLLNNAENGLVWNWALKGNKEKLYLTDSNGSGSIVPAETGTYAITLDIASLTFTMDKQ
;
A
#
# COMPACT_ATOMS: atom_id res chain seq x y z
N GLY A 1 6.20 20.80 -20.36
CA GLY A 1 7.21 20.54 -21.39
C GLY A 1 8.00 19.29 -21.08
N LYS A 2 8.39 18.54 -22.11
CA LYS A 2 9.27 17.37 -21.93
C LYS A 2 10.70 17.88 -21.95
N PHE A 3 11.53 17.44 -21.01
CA PHE A 3 12.94 17.80 -20.91
C PHE A 3 13.79 16.64 -21.37
N TYR A 4 14.84 16.93 -22.09
CA TYR A 4 15.71 15.91 -22.69
C TYR A 4 17.13 16.08 -22.19
N ASN A 5 17.68 14.94 -21.82
CA ASN A 5 19.08 14.84 -21.53
C ASN A 5 19.90 14.90 -22.83
N ASN A 6 21.09 15.34 -22.74
CA ASN A 6 22.03 15.80 -23.72
C ASN A 6 22.62 14.79 -24.70
N THR A 7 22.29 13.57 -24.65
CA THR A 7 22.81 12.59 -25.58
C THR A 7 21.80 12.38 -26.68
N SER A 8 22.17 12.77 -27.87
CA SER A 8 21.47 12.53 -29.12
C SER A 8 19.97 12.27 -28.95
N VAL A 9 19.20 13.30 -29.03
CA VAL A 9 17.76 13.19 -29.13
C VAL A 9 17.46 12.48 -30.44
N SER A 10 17.18 11.20 -30.38
CA SER A 10 16.73 10.44 -31.53
C SER A 10 15.27 10.01 -31.28
N GLY A 11 14.39 10.47 -32.13
CA GLY A 11 13.00 10.06 -32.10
C GLY A 11 12.00 11.20 -32.05
N SER A 12 10.82 10.92 -32.56
CA SER A 12 9.74 11.89 -32.73
C SER A 12 9.14 12.46 -31.45
N ASP A 13 9.43 11.85 -30.32
CA ASP A 13 8.83 12.26 -29.02
C ASP A 13 9.59 13.35 -28.30
N ASN A 14 10.59 13.92 -28.97
CA ASN A 14 11.58 14.78 -28.39
C ASN A 14 11.42 16.25 -28.74
N ALA A 15 10.25 16.63 -29.20
CA ALA A 15 9.98 18.00 -29.58
C ALA A 15 9.48 18.84 -28.42
N ILE A 16 10.02 20.05 -28.25
CA ILE A 16 9.47 21.04 -27.32
C ILE A 16 8.20 21.64 -27.90
N ASP A 17 8.12 21.75 -29.21
CA ASP A 17 6.95 22.20 -29.97
C ASP A 17 6.54 21.10 -30.90
N ASP A 18 5.43 20.46 -30.62
CA ASP A 18 4.90 19.34 -31.38
C ASP A 18 4.64 19.67 -32.83
N THR A 19 4.52 20.95 -33.17
CA THR A 19 4.21 21.38 -34.56
C THR A 19 5.43 21.72 -35.38
N LYS A 20 6.55 22.12 -34.73
CA LYS A 20 7.72 22.66 -35.42
C LYS A 20 9.01 21.90 -35.18
N ALA A 21 9.14 21.26 -34.04
CA ALA A 21 10.38 20.58 -33.65
C ALA A 21 10.32 19.07 -33.88
N LYS A 22 9.18 18.53 -34.35
CA LYS A 22 8.98 17.12 -34.58
C LYS A 22 10.04 16.48 -35.46
N ASP A 23 10.47 17.22 -36.48
CA ASP A 23 11.42 16.75 -37.48
C ASP A 23 12.78 17.44 -37.38
N THR A 24 13.00 18.25 -36.33
CA THR A 24 14.26 18.97 -36.11
C THR A 24 14.82 18.63 -34.75
N PRO A 25 15.79 17.71 -34.67
CA PRO A 25 16.45 17.40 -33.41
C PRO A 25 17.10 18.63 -32.78
N PHE A 26 17.05 18.71 -31.47
CA PHE A 26 17.75 19.76 -30.71
C PHE A 26 18.33 19.19 -29.42
N ALA A 27 19.33 19.85 -28.89
CA ALA A 27 19.97 19.49 -27.65
C ALA A 27 20.39 20.70 -26.84
N PHE A 28 20.36 20.57 -25.54
CA PHE A 28 20.96 21.52 -24.63
C PHE A 28 22.24 20.92 -24.05
N GLY A 29 23.26 21.71 -23.90
CA GLY A 29 24.51 21.34 -23.25
C GLY A 29 25.16 22.55 -22.58
N GLY A 30 26.28 22.33 -21.93
CA GLY A 30 27.04 23.40 -21.27
C GLY A 30 27.21 23.19 -19.78
N THR A 31 27.42 24.28 -19.03
CA THR A 31 27.61 24.28 -17.59
C THR A 31 26.42 24.93 -16.88
N ALA A 32 26.27 24.63 -15.59
CA ALA A 32 25.32 25.31 -14.76
C ALA A 32 25.54 26.85 -14.88
N GLY A 33 24.48 27.60 -15.12
CA GLY A 33 24.51 29.02 -15.32
C GLY A 33 24.73 29.50 -16.77
N GLN A 34 25.08 28.57 -17.68
CA GLN A 34 25.15 28.88 -19.10
C GLN A 34 24.88 27.66 -19.97
N LEU A 35 23.70 27.59 -20.55
CA LEU A 35 23.32 26.52 -21.47
C LEU A 35 23.55 27.00 -22.91
N THR A 36 23.96 26.04 -23.75
CA THR A 36 24.01 26.19 -25.19
C THR A 36 22.90 25.36 -25.81
N PHE A 37 22.34 25.88 -26.88
CA PHE A 37 21.28 25.19 -27.63
C PHE A 37 21.77 24.95 -29.06
N SER A 38 21.54 23.75 -29.55
CA SER A 38 21.82 23.40 -30.94
C SER A 38 20.61 22.70 -31.59
N THR A 39 20.42 22.95 -32.86
CA THR A 39 19.34 22.37 -33.67
C THR A 39 19.89 21.83 -34.97
N GLY A 40 19.16 20.90 -35.62
CA GLY A 40 19.49 20.32 -36.90
C GLY A 40 19.65 18.80 -36.82
N GLU A 41 19.88 18.18 -37.97
CA GLU A 41 20.00 16.72 -38.11
C GLU A 41 21.13 16.13 -37.24
N THR A 42 22.09 16.93 -36.86
CA THR A 42 23.24 16.57 -36.04
C THR A 42 23.31 17.41 -34.77
N ALA A 43 22.16 17.79 -34.20
CA ALA A 43 22.15 18.56 -32.96
C ALA A 43 22.90 17.82 -31.87
N THR A 44 24.08 18.34 -31.51
CA THR A 44 24.91 17.81 -30.43
C THR A 44 25.30 18.96 -29.53
N ALA A 45 25.09 18.74 -28.23
CA ALA A 45 25.59 19.64 -27.21
C ALA A 45 26.37 18.78 -26.20
N GLY A 46 27.38 19.33 -25.59
CA GLY A 46 28.11 18.64 -24.55
C GLY A 46 27.20 18.28 -23.35
N ASN A 47 27.70 17.50 -22.47
CA ASN A 47 26.97 17.14 -21.25
C ASN A 47 26.67 18.40 -20.42
N ILE A 48 25.46 18.47 -19.87
CA ILE A 48 25.16 19.49 -18.86
C ILE A 48 25.83 19.04 -17.57
N THR A 49 26.78 19.83 -17.10
CA THR A 49 27.47 19.57 -15.84
C THR A 49 26.89 20.48 -14.76
N VAL A 50 26.38 19.87 -13.73
CA VAL A 50 25.88 20.57 -12.53
C VAL A 50 26.60 20.04 -11.29
N SER A 51 26.92 20.92 -10.37
CA SER A 51 27.42 20.52 -9.06
C SER A 51 26.26 20.14 -8.17
N VAL A 52 26.27 18.93 -7.65
CA VAL A 52 25.29 18.45 -6.69
C VAL A 52 25.87 18.67 -5.29
N PRO A 53 25.20 19.40 -4.42
CA PRO A 53 25.79 19.81 -3.13
C PRO A 53 26.02 18.66 -2.16
N ALA A 54 25.24 17.57 -2.25
CA ALA A 54 25.39 16.37 -1.41
C ALA A 54 24.79 15.13 -2.08
N THR A 55 24.93 13.98 -1.43
CA THR A 55 24.18 12.78 -1.78
C THR A 55 22.73 12.94 -1.33
N GLY A 56 21.80 12.91 -2.26
CA GLY A 56 20.38 13.09 -1.97
C GLY A 56 19.61 13.53 -3.20
N GLU A 57 18.32 13.73 -3.04
CA GLU A 57 17.48 14.26 -4.10
C GLU A 57 17.75 15.76 -4.30
N CYS A 58 17.78 16.17 -5.55
CA CYS A 58 17.98 17.56 -5.94
C CYS A 58 16.91 17.96 -6.95
N THR A 59 16.43 19.18 -6.86
CA THR A 59 15.59 19.77 -7.90
C THR A 59 16.46 20.43 -8.95
N LEU A 60 16.36 19.94 -10.18
CA LEU A 60 16.99 20.56 -11.35
C LEU A 60 16.03 21.59 -11.94
N VAL A 61 16.41 22.85 -11.90
CA VAL A 61 15.66 23.95 -12.50
C VAL A 61 16.35 24.38 -13.79
N ILE A 62 15.65 24.32 -14.90
CA ILE A 62 16.11 24.86 -16.19
C ILE A 62 15.27 26.11 -16.48
N ASP A 63 15.91 27.27 -16.48
CA ASP A 63 15.27 28.53 -16.82
C ASP A 63 15.54 28.89 -18.28
N LEU A 64 14.48 28.88 -19.07
CA LEU A 64 14.48 29.20 -20.50
C LEU A 64 13.80 30.57 -20.80
N ASN A 65 13.48 31.36 -19.77
CA ASN A 65 12.74 32.60 -19.97
C ASN A 65 13.58 33.69 -20.68
N ASN A 66 14.91 33.66 -20.51
CA ASN A 66 15.79 34.58 -21.22
C ASN A 66 16.55 33.81 -22.33
N PRO A 67 16.20 34.01 -23.62
CA PRO A 67 16.85 33.31 -24.72
C PRO A 67 18.36 33.58 -24.87
N GLU A 68 18.83 34.70 -24.32
CA GLU A 68 20.23 35.07 -24.38
C GLU A 68 21.06 34.51 -23.22
N GLN A 69 20.36 33.97 -22.22
CA GLN A 69 21.00 33.48 -20.99
C GLN A 69 20.18 32.39 -20.34
N TRP A 70 20.04 31.26 -21.02
CA TRP A 70 19.43 30.08 -20.41
C TRP A 70 20.32 29.49 -19.31
N THR A 71 19.72 29.15 -18.20
CA THR A 71 20.46 28.67 -17.04
C THR A 71 19.92 27.32 -16.56
N VAL A 72 20.80 26.53 -15.95
CA VAL A 72 20.45 25.38 -15.16
C VAL A 72 21.00 25.57 -13.75
N SER A 73 20.17 25.29 -12.78
CA SER A 73 20.58 25.33 -11.38
C SER A 73 20.10 24.07 -10.67
N VAL A 74 20.82 23.67 -9.63
CA VAL A 74 20.44 22.58 -8.73
C VAL A 74 20.19 23.21 -7.38
N THR A 75 19.00 23.00 -6.84
CA THR A 75 18.67 23.39 -5.48
C THR A 75 18.65 22.16 -4.58
N GLU A 76 19.22 22.29 -3.38
CA GLU A 76 19.00 21.33 -2.32
C GLU A 76 17.52 21.32 -1.94
N GLY A 77 16.99 20.16 -1.78
CA GLY A 77 15.60 19.96 -1.45
C GLY A 77 15.04 18.97 -2.42
N GLY A 78 15.04 17.72 -2.00
CA GLY A 78 14.32 16.68 -2.64
C GLY A 78 12.85 17.08 -2.79
N ARG A 79 12.17 16.49 -3.72
CA ARG A 79 10.74 16.40 -3.69
C ARG A 79 10.38 16.00 -2.26
N SER A 80 9.68 16.86 -1.54
CA SER A 80 9.15 16.42 -0.25
C SER A 80 8.36 15.16 -0.53
N GLU A 81 8.80 14.05 0.07
CA GLU A 81 8.02 12.82 -0.01
C GLU A 81 6.58 13.16 0.34
N PRO A 82 5.60 12.65 -0.41
CA PRO A 82 4.21 12.87 -0.07
C PRO A 82 3.99 12.48 1.39
N THR A 83 3.38 13.34 2.17
CA THR A 83 3.00 13.00 3.52
C THR A 83 1.67 12.27 3.46
N TYR A 84 1.67 11.02 3.85
CA TYR A 84 0.47 10.20 3.90
C TYR A 84 -0.10 10.13 5.32
N PRO A 85 -1.43 9.94 5.50
CA PRO A 85 -2.06 9.84 6.80
C PRO A 85 -1.54 8.64 7.60
N SER A 86 -1.61 8.71 8.92
CA SER A 86 -1.20 7.61 9.79
C SER A 86 -2.12 6.38 9.71
N TYR A 87 -3.33 6.53 9.20
CA TYR A 87 -4.30 5.47 8.90
C TYR A 87 -5.39 6.02 7.97
N LEU A 88 -6.14 5.11 7.38
CA LEU A 88 -7.37 5.40 6.63
C LEU A 88 -8.54 4.68 7.31
N GLU A 89 -9.75 5.17 7.08
CA GLU A 89 -10.97 4.55 7.57
C GLU A 89 -11.89 4.17 6.41
N MET A 90 -12.55 3.02 6.51
CA MET A 90 -13.66 2.69 5.64
C MET A 90 -14.94 3.25 6.22
N GLN A 91 -15.64 4.09 5.49
CA GLN A 91 -16.94 4.69 5.90
C GLN A 91 -18.07 4.09 5.08
N GLY A 92 -19.09 3.58 5.76
CA GLY A 92 -20.32 3.15 5.10
C GLY A 92 -21.08 4.33 4.48
N VAL A 93 -21.54 4.16 3.24
CA VAL A 93 -22.30 5.17 2.48
C VAL A 93 -23.44 4.50 1.72
N GLY A 94 -24.34 5.26 1.14
CA GLY A 94 -25.48 4.72 0.38
C GLY A 94 -26.35 3.76 1.22
N ASN A 95 -26.47 2.49 0.81
CA ASN A 95 -27.22 1.49 1.58
C ASN A 95 -26.54 1.10 2.90
N MET A 96 -25.27 1.44 3.08
CA MET A 96 -24.51 1.27 4.31
C MET A 96 -24.42 2.58 5.12
N ASP A 97 -25.10 3.64 4.68
CA ASP A 97 -25.14 4.91 5.41
C ASP A 97 -25.70 4.70 6.82
N GLY A 98 -25.10 5.35 7.80
CA GLY A 98 -25.41 5.13 9.20
C GLY A 98 -24.80 3.90 9.86
N LYS A 99 -24.10 3.01 9.13
CA LYS A 99 -23.29 1.93 9.71
C LYS A 99 -22.00 2.47 10.35
N GLY A 100 -21.64 3.72 10.03
CA GLY A 100 -20.44 4.37 10.57
C GLY A 100 -19.14 3.81 9.99
N TRP A 101 -18.13 3.80 10.83
CA TRP A 101 -16.79 3.27 10.47
C TRP A 101 -16.84 1.76 10.41
N LEU A 102 -16.48 1.20 9.25
CA LEU A 102 -16.56 -0.23 8.97
C LEU A 102 -15.24 -0.93 9.34
N ALA A 103 -14.10 -0.33 8.98
CA ALA A 103 -12.78 -0.85 9.28
C ALA A 103 -11.73 0.26 9.25
N THR A 104 -10.66 0.07 10.01
CA THR A 104 -9.45 0.90 9.93
C THR A 104 -8.42 0.21 9.04
N LEU A 105 -7.88 0.94 8.08
CA LEU A 105 -6.76 0.51 7.24
C LEU A 105 -5.48 1.14 7.78
N ASN A 106 -4.59 0.30 8.29
CA ASN A 106 -3.32 0.73 8.85
C ASN A 106 -2.21 0.71 7.81
N PRO A 107 -1.16 1.53 7.97
CA PRO A 107 -0.03 1.52 7.06
C PRO A 107 0.64 0.15 6.96
N VAL A 108 1.10 -0.18 5.77
CA VAL A 108 1.94 -1.35 5.53
C VAL A 108 3.39 -0.97 5.86
N TYR A 109 4.10 -1.77 6.63
CA TYR A 109 5.54 -1.59 6.98
C TYR A 109 5.88 -0.16 7.44
N ASP A 110 5.15 0.35 8.40
CA ASP A 110 5.35 1.69 8.96
C ASP A 110 5.25 2.83 7.92
N ASN A 111 4.59 2.56 6.79
CA ASN A 111 4.37 3.52 5.72
C ASN A 111 5.67 4.09 5.13
N SER A 112 6.63 3.23 4.84
CA SER A 112 7.95 3.62 4.34
C SER A 112 8.40 2.81 3.11
N GLY A 113 9.42 3.31 2.41
CA GLY A 113 10.01 2.65 1.26
C GLY A 113 9.00 2.41 0.14
N GLU A 114 9.01 1.22 -0.45
CA GLU A 114 8.09 0.81 -1.53
C GLU A 114 6.62 0.72 -1.08
N HIS A 115 6.37 0.67 0.24
CA HIS A 115 5.02 0.63 0.83
C HIS A 115 4.52 2.00 1.28
N HIS A 116 5.28 3.08 1.01
CA HIS A 116 4.88 4.43 1.37
C HIS A 116 3.57 4.81 0.68
N GLY A 117 2.56 5.17 1.47
CA GLY A 117 1.21 5.45 1.00
C GLY A 117 0.31 4.21 0.84
N SER A 118 0.77 3.03 1.28
CA SER A 118 0.01 1.78 1.23
C SER A 118 -0.61 1.44 2.58
N TYR A 119 -1.86 1.00 2.57
CA TYR A 119 -2.67 0.69 3.75
C TYR A 119 -3.38 -0.64 3.60
N GLN A 120 -3.64 -1.30 4.72
CA GLN A 120 -4.38 -2.56 4.76
C GLN A 120 -5.20 -2.70 6.04
N GLY A 121 -6.30 -3.41 5.95
CA GLY A 121 -7.16 -3.76 7.08
C GLY A 121 -8.01 -4.98 6.78
N VAL A 122 -8.71 -5.45 7.78
CA VAL A 122 -9.63 -6.59 7.64
C VAL A 122 -11.05 -6.09 7.79
N TYR A 123 -11.91 -6.51 6.89
CA TYR A 123 -13.34 -6.19 6.93
C TYR A 123 -14.18 -7.41 6.56
N GLN A 124 -15.24 -7.65 7.33
CA GLN A 124 -16.24 -8.67 7.02
C GLN A 124 -17.34 -8.04 6.15
N MET A 125 -17.32 -8.37 4.86
CA MET A 125 -18.34 -7.94 3.91
C MET A 125 -19.67 -8.65 4.21
N THR A 126 -20.77 -7.93 4.09
CA THR A 126 -22.10 -8.52 4.32
C THR A 126 -22.58 -9.28 3.10
N ASN A 127 -23.62 -10.10 3.28
CA ASN A 127 -24.33 -10.67 2.16
C ASN A 127 -25.09 -9.55 1.42
N GLY A 128 -24.92 -9.49 0.11
CA GLY A 128 -25.51 -8.47 -0.75
C GLY A 128 -24.51 -7.39 -1.15
N TRP A 129 -24.94 -6.15 -1.18
CA TRP A 129 -24.11 -5.00 -1.57
C TRP A 129 -23.65 -4.23 -0.36
N ASP A 130 -22.36 -4.13 -0.18
CA ASP A 130 -21.73 -3.16 0.70
C ASP A 130 -21.32 -1.91 -0.09
N ASN A 131 -21.51 -0.76 0.53
CA ASN A 131 -21.24 0.54 -0.06
C ASN A 131 -20.36 1.34 0.88
N PHE A 132 -19.19 1.74 0.44
CA PHE A 132 -18.27 2.48 1.29
C PHE A 132 -17.41 3.48 0.51
N LYS A 133 -16.71 4.31 1.25
CA LYS A 133 -15.57 5.12 0.80
C LYS A 133 -14.40 4.90 1.74
N ILE A 134 -13.20 5.16 1.23
CA ILE A 134 -11.97 5.18 2.02
C ILE A 134 -11.70 6.63 2.38
N VAL A 135 -11.45 6.93 3.64
CA VAL A 135 -11.43 8.30 4.16
C VAL A 135 -10.12 8.58 4.88
N ASP A 136 -9.45 9.66 4.47
CA ASP A 136 -8.46 10.34 5.30
C ASP A 136 -9.18 11.34 6.19
N GLN A 137 -9.39 10.98 7.44
CA GLN A 137 -10.07 11.86 8.39
C GLN A 137 -9.27 13.10 8.74
N THR A 138 -7.94 13.03 8.67
CA THR A 138 -7.06 14.14 9.02
C THR A 138 -7.16 15.27 7.99
N ALA A 139 -7.15 14.90 6.71
CA ALA A 139 -7.31 15.84 5.61
C ALA A 139 -8.77 16.09 5.24
N GLY A 140 -9.71 15.26 5.71
CA GLY A 140 -11.11 15.32 5.35
C GLY A 140 -11.40 14.87 3.91
N ILE A 141 -10.52 14.04 3.34
CA ILE A 141 -10.62 13.56 1.95
C ILE A 141 -11.37 12.23 1.91
N TRP A 142 -12.33 12.14 1.00
CA TRP A 142 -13.18 10.96 0.79
C TRP A 142 -12.88 10.33 -0.56
N TYR A 143 -12.07 9.27 -0.55
CA TYR A 143 -11.71 8.53 -1.76
C TYR A 143 -12.82 7.53 -2.12
N GLY A 144 -13.33 7.64 -3.33
CA GLY A 144 -14.25 6.67 -3.93
C GLY A 144 -13.65 6.09 -5.21
N CYS A 145 -14.44 5.30 -5.97
CA CYS A 145 -13.98 4.80 -7.27
C CYS A 145 -13.84 5.94 -8.29
N ASP A 146 -12.85 5.82 -9.17
CA ASP A 146 -12.82 6.57 -10.40
C ASP A 146 -14.00 6.14 -11.32
N SER A 147 -14.53 7.07 -12.08
CA SER A 147 -15.69 6.79 -12.96
C SER A 147 -15.36 5.82 -14.12
N ASN A 148 -14.09 5.63 -14.44
CA ASN A 148 -13.63 4.82 -15.55
C ASN A 148 -12.98 3.51 -15.11
N ASP A 149 -12.61 3.38 -13.83
CA ASP A 149 -11.96 2.20 -13.28
C ASP A 149 -12.37 2.00 -11.82
N GLU A 150 -13.12 0.93 -11.56
CA GLU A 150 -13.64 0.62 -10.22
C GLU A 150 -12.56 0.30 -9.17
N TYR A 151 -11.35 -0.05 -9.60
CA TYR A 151 -10.20 -0.31 -8.71
C TYR A 151 -9.29 0.91 -8.55
N LYS A 152 -9.58 2.01 -9.23
CA LYS A 152 -8.89 3.28 -9.04
C LYS A 152 -9.63 4.15 -8.04
N LEU A 153 -8.86 4.81 -7.17
CA LEU A 153 -9.38 5.80 -6.24
C LEU A 153 -9.37 7.19 -6.86
N ALA A 154 -10.34 7.99 -6.48
CA ALA A 154 -10.41 9.40 -6.80
C ALA A 154 -10.91 10.19 -5.59
N ASP A 155 -10.34 11.37 -5.35
CA ASP A 155 -10.88 12.32 -4.36
C ASP A 155 -12.28 12.75 -4.79
N GLY A 156 -13.25 12.61 -3.87
CA GLY A 156 -14.66 12.84 -4.17
C GLY A 156 -15.28 11.83 -5.13
N GLY A 157 -14.58 10.77 -5.52
CA GLY A 157 -15.02 9.72 -6.45
C GLY A 157 -16.36 9.08 -6.08
N GLN A 158 -16.88 8.23 -6.96
CA GLN A 158 -18.15 7.51 -6.73
C GLN A 158 -18.01 6.55 -5.54
N ASN A 159 -19.15 6.11 -4.99
CA ASN A 159 -19.11 5.09 -3.94
C ASN A 159 -18.47 3.79 -4.47
N ILE A 160 -17.67 3.16 -3.63
CA ILE A 160 -17.16 1.82 -3.89
C ILE A 160 -18.33 0.85 -3.62
N TRP A 161 -18.68 0.05 -4.63
CA TRP A 161 -19.72 -0.97 -4.54
C TRP A 161 -19.06 -2.34 -4.54
N PHE A 162 -19.38 -3.14 -3.52
CA PHE A 162 -18.84 -4.48 -3.38
C PHE A 162 -19.99 -5.47 -3.12
N HIS A 163 -20.10 -6.49 -3.95
CA HIS A 163 -21.17 -7.46 -3.86
C HIS A 163 -20.65 -8.83 -3.42
N GLN A 164 -21.33 -9.44 -2.45
CA GLN A 164 -21.08 -10.80 -2.00
C GLN A 164 -22.38 -11.60 -1.90
N GLU A 165 -22.36 -12.84 -2.39
CA GLU A 165 -23.49 -13.77 -2.24
C GLU A 165 -23.65 -14.25 -0.79
N GLU A 166 -22.55 -14.29 -0.04
CA GLU A 166 -22.48 -14.71 1.35
C GLU A 166 -21.63 -13.74 2.17
N CYS A 167 -21.81 -13.74 3.49
CA CYS A 167 -20.93 -12.99 4.38
C CYS A 167 -19.51 -13.58 4.33
N ARG A 168 -18.56 -12.79 3.91
CA ARG A 168 -17.15 -13.17 3.74
C ARG A 168 -16.22 -12.14 4.33
N THR A 169 -15.03 -12.56 4.69
CA THR A 169 -14.00 -11.68 5.26
C THR A 169 -12.91 -11.42 4.24
N PHE A 170 -12.47 -10.17 4.17
CA PHE A 170 -11.50 -9.70 3.21
C PHE A 170 -10.37 -8.93 3.88
N ILE A 171 -9.18 -9.03 3.31
CA ILE A 171 -8.13 -8.04 3.48
C ILE A 171 -8.43 -6.94 2.46
N VAL A 172 -8.69 -5.76 2.94
CA VAL A 172 -8.87 -4.56 2.10
C VAL A 172 -7.57 -3.81 2.06
N THR A 173 -7.13 -3.44 0.88
CA THR A 173 -5.92 -2.66 0.63
C THR A 173 -6.25 -1.34 -0.03
N ALA A 174 -5.46 -0.31 0.26
CA ALA A 174 -5.52 0.98 -0.42
C ALA A 174 -4.10 1.50 -0.63
N SER A 175 -3.81 2.07 -1.78
CA SER A 175 -2.58 2.79 -2.07
C SER A 175 -2.94 4.22 -2.47
N LEU A 176 -2.53 5.19 -1.66
CA LEU A 176 -2.65 6.61 -2.02
C LEU A 176 -1.51 7.04 -2.95
N ALA A 177 -0.41 6.29 -3.01
CA ALA A 177 0.66 6.53 -3.97
C ALA A 177 0.21 6.23 -5.41
N ASP A 178 -0.51 5.11 -5.60
CA ASP A 178 -0.99 4.65 -6.91
C ASP A 178 -2.45 5.00 -7.16
N MET A 179 -3.13 5.53 -6.17
CA MET A 179 -4.57 5.79 -6.17
C MET A 179 -5.35 4.53 -6.55
N THR A 180 -5.14 3.45 -5.79
CA THR A 180 -5.81 2.15 -6.00
C THR A 180 -6.38 1.59 -4.72
N TRP A 181 -7.34 0.69 -4.85
CA TRP A 181 -7.84 -0.14 -3.77
C TRP A 181 -8.05 -1.57 -4.25
N GLY A 182 -8.17 -2.50 -3.31
CA GLY A 182 -8.47 -3.90 -3.61
C GLY A 182 -9.01 -4.62 -2.39
N ALA A 183 -9.58 -5.80 -2.64
CA ALA A 183 -10.06 -6.70 -1.60
C ALA A 183 -9.66 -8.15 -1.95
N THR A 184 -9.05 -8.85 -1.00
CA THR A 184 -8.65 -10.24 -1.13
C THR A 184 -9.39 -11.06 -0.08
N GLU A 185 -10.19 -12.04 -0.50
CA GLU A 185 -10.92 -12.92 0.42
C GLU A 185 -9.97 -13.70 1.31
N ILE A 186 -10.30 -13.82 2.60
CA ILE A 186 -9.61 -14.68 3.55
C ILE A 186 -10.24 -16.05 3.48
N THR A 187 -9.57 -16.97 2.80
CA THR A 187 -10.04 -18.36 2.61
C THR A 187 -9.35 -19.35 3.53
N GLN A 188 -8.22 -18.97 4.12
CA GLN A 188 -7.44 -19.81 5.00
C GLN A 188 -6.85 -19.00 6.15
N ILE A 189 -6.93 -19.56 7.34
CA ILE A 189 -6.22 -19.05 8.53
C ILE A 189 -5.54 -20.22 9.22
N ASN A 190 -4.30 -20.03 9.66
CA ASN A 190 -3.66 -20.98 10.55
C ASN A 190 -3.05 -20.30 11.79
N VAL A 191 -3.00 -21.05 12.88
CA VAL A 191 -2.32 -20.64 14.10
C VAL A 191 -0.84 -21.01 13.96
N CYS A 192 0.00 -20.05 13.68
CA CYS A 192 1.40 -20.27 13.34
C CYS A 192 2.33 -19.79 14.45
N GLY A 193 3.21 -20.67 14.94
CA GLY A 193 4.10 -20.37 16.04
C GLY A 193 5.20 -21.41 16.25
N GLU A 194 6.03 -21.22 17.30
CA GLU A 194 7.14 -22.12 17.58
C GLU A 194 6.72 -23.57 17.88
N PHE A 195 5.55 -23.77 18.48
CA PHE A 195 5.04 -25.09 18.83
C PHE A 195 4.81 -25.99 17.60
N ASN A 196 4.57 -25.39 16.43
CA ASN A 196 4.44 -26.14 15.16
C ASN A 196 5.59 -25.88 14.18
N ASN A 197 6.72 -25.33 14.68
CA ASN A 197 7.90 -24.97 13.89
C ASN A 197 7.58 -23.99 12.75
N TRP A 198 6.64 -23.11 12.94
CA TRP A 198 6.18 -22.13 11.93
C TRP A 198 5.70 -22.80 10.64
N ASP A 199 5.15 -24.04 10.74
CA ASP A 199 4.67 -24.80 9.59
C ASP A 199 3.36 -24.21 9.08
N LEU A 200 3.38 -23.73 7.84
CA LEU A 200 2.27 -23.04 7.19
C LEU A 200 1.06 -23.95 6.90
N ASN A 201 1.23 -25.24 6.99
CA ASN A 201 0.19 -26.23 6.67
C ASN A 201 -0.40 -26.90 7.92
N LYS A 202 0.05 -26.50 9.12
CA LYS A 202 -0.45 -27.01 10.38
C LYS A 202 -1.40 -26.05 11.06
N ASP A 203 -2.17 -26.60 11.99
CA ASP A 203 -3.08 -25.86 12.87
C ASP A 203 -4.01 -24.91 12.10
N LEU A 204 -4.54 -25.43 11.00
CA LEU A 204 -5.53 -24.73 10.19
C LEU A 204 -6.83 -24.54 10.97
N MET A 205 -7.36 -23.33 10.89
CA MET A 205 -8.66 -23.01 11.47
C MET A 205 -9.78 -23.40 10.51
N THR A 206 -10.92 -23.77 11.06
CA THR A 206 -12.15 -24.05 10.31
C THR A 206 -13.13 -22.91 10.56
N TYR A 207 -13.74 -22.42 9.49
CA TYR A 207 -14.78 -21.41 9.59
C TYR A 207 -16.11 -22.01 10.05
N ASP A 208 -16.68 -21.42 11.10
CA ASP A 208 -18.02 -21.75 11.61
C ASP A 208 -19.03 -20.80 10.99
N GLU A 209 -19.71 -21.26 9.95
CA GLU A 209 -20.72 -20.49 9.20
C GLU A 209 -21.89 -19.99 10.08
N THR A 210 -22.23 -20.73 11.14
CA THR A 210 -23.32 -20.35 12.03
C THR A 210 -22.96 -19.16 12.91
N ASN A 211 -21.76 -19.21 13.50
CA ASN A 211 -21.31 -18.21 14.45
C ASN A 211 -20.43 -17.12 13.80
N LYS A 212 -20.09 -17.30 12.50
CA LYS A 212 -19.24 -16.38 11.73
C LYS A 212 -17.84 -16.16 12.35
N VAL A 213 -17.26 -17.23 12.89
CA VAL A 213 -15.95 -17.23 13.55
C VAL A 213 -15.08 -18.35 13.03
N TRP A 214 -13.77 -18.23 13.21
CA TRP A 214 -12.81 -19.28 12.90
C TRP A 214 -12.43 -20.04 14.17
N LYS A 215 -12.29 -21.37 14.07
CA LYS A 215 -12.01 -22.26 15.21
C LYS A 215 -10.88 -23.22 14.93
N ALA A 216 -10.05 -23.48 15.94
CA ALA A 216 -9.06 -24.55 15.92
C ALA A 216 -8.87 -25.13 17.32
N THR A 217 -8.44 -26.40 17.37
CA THR A 217 -7.86 -26.99 18.59
C THR A 217 -6.37 -27.17 18.35
N VAL A 218 -5.56 -26.54 19.17
CA VAL A 218 -4.10 -26.45 18.98
C VAL A 218 -3.38 -27.03 20.20
N VAL A 219 -2.38 -27.85 19.97
CA VAL A 219 -1.49 -28.34 21.03
C VAL A 219 -0.26 -27.47 21.09
N ILE A 220 -0.13 -26.73 22.17
CA ILE A 220 1.04 -25.89 22.45
C ILE A 220 1.90 -26.61 23.48
N ASP A 221 2.84 -27.39 23.04
CA ASP A 221 3.75 -28.19 23.87
C ASP A 221 5.09 -27.50 24.12
N ASN A 222 5.36 -26.43 23.39
CA ASN A 222 6.57 -25.64 23.49
C ASN A 222 6.22 -24.15 23.42
N LEU A 223 6.65 -23.38 24.41
CA LEU A 223 6.52 -21.91 24.41
C LEU A 223 7.74 -21.23 23.75
N GLY A 224 8.77 -22.00 23.38
CA GLY A 224 9.98 -21.53 22.74
C GLY A 224 10.70 -20.42 23.48
N ASN A 225 11.26 -19.48 22.74
CA ASN A 225 11.93 -18.30 23.28
C ASN A 225 10.98 -17.13 23.55
N ASN A 226 9.71 -17.39 23.83
CA ASN A 226 8.62 -16.42 24.02
C ASN A 226 8.17 -15.72 22.72
N TYR A 227 8.42 -16.29 21.57
CA TYR A 227 7.89 -15.74 20.31
C TYR A 227 6.37 -15.97 20.16
N GLY A 228 5.82 -16.99 20.86
CA GLY A 228 4.39 -17.27 20.82
C GLY A 228 3.88 -17.68 19.45
N PHE A 229 2.72 -17.17 19.09
CA PHE A 229 2.08 -17.41 17.79
C PHE A 229 1.34 -16.16 17.26
N TYR A 230 0.88 -16.25 16.03
CA TYR A 230 -0.05 -15.32 15.42
C TYR A 230 -0.99 -16.07 14.46
N PHE A 231 -2.05 -15.41 14.01
CA PHE A 231 -2.93 -15.95 13.00
C PHE A 231 -2.41 -15.50 11.63
N LEU A 232 -2.01 -16.45 10.80
CA LEU A 232 -1.51 -16.18 9.46
C LEU A 232 -2.65 -16.35 8.45
N LEU A 233 -2.83 -15.37 7.55
CA LEU A 233 -3.94 -15.30 6.61
C LEU A 233 -3.46 -15.65 5.19
N ASN A 234 -4.19 -16.50 4.47
CA ASN A 234 -3.99 -16.83 3.04
C ASN A 234 -2.56 -17.21 2.63
N ASN A 235 -1.81 -17.84 3.51
CA ASN A 235 -0.40 -18.13 3.29
C ASN A 235 -0.11 -19.12 2.16
N ALA A 236 -1.05 -20.05 1.86
CA ALA A 236 -0.82 -21.14 0.91
C ALA A 236 -1.25 -20.81 -0.52
N GLU A 237 -2.28 -19.98 -0.70
CA GLU A 237 -2.93 -19.82 -2.00
C GLU A 237 -2.26 -18.78 -2.91
N ASN A 238 -1.60 -17.77 -2.38
CA ASN A 238 -1.16 -16.62 -3.16
C ASN A 238 0.36 -16.39 -3.17
N GLY A 239 1.15 -17.27 -2.59
CA GLY A 239 2.60 -17.06 -2.45
C GLY A 239 2.98 -15.85 -1.58
N LEU A 240 2.01 -15.25 -0.91
CA LEU A 240 2.16 -14.09 -0.02
C LEU A 240 2.50 -14.54 1.40
N VAL A 241 3.37 -15.53 1.49
CA VAL A 241 3.85 -16.08 2.75
C VAL A 241 4.35 -14.95 3.63
N TRP A 242 3.82 -14.88 4.86
CA TRP A 242 4.23 -13.94 5.90
C TRP A 242 3.76 -12.48 5.73
N ASN A 243 3.06 -12.12 4.65
CA ASN A 243 2.65 -10.74 4.43
C ASN A 243 1.44 -10.31 5.27
N TRP A 244 0.58 -11.26 5.67
CA TRP A 244 -0.63 -10.95 6.41
C TRP A 244 -0.77 -11.80 7.67
N ALA A 245 -0.53 -11.19 8.80
CA ALA A 245 -0.68 -11.80 10.11
C ALA A 245 -1.56 -10.95 11.03
N LEU A 246 -2.41 -11.59 11.82
CA LEU A 246 -3.10 -10.93 12.93
C LEU A 246 -2.30 -11.17 14.21
N LYS A 247 -1.84 -10.09 14.80
CA LYS A 247 -1.06 -10.04 16.04
C LYS A 247 -1.75 -9.17 17.06
N GLY A 248 -1.33 -9.26 18.30
CA GLY A 248 -1.85 -8.43 19.39
C GLY A 248 -2.18 -9.22 20.64
N ASN A 249 -3.33 -8.95 21.23
CA ASN A 249 -3.82 -9.65 22.43
C ASN A 249 -5.28 -10.08 22.25
N LYS A 250 -5.86 -10.72 23.29
CA LYS A 250 -7.22 -11.27 23.19
C LYS A 250 -8.29 -10.21 22.90
N GLU A 251 -8.09 -9.00 23.42
CA GLU A 251 -9.04 -7.91 23.30
C GLU A 251 -8.91 -7.13 21.99
N LYS A 252 -7.72 -7.20 21.36
CA LYS A 252 -7.48 -6.47 20.13
C LYS A 252 -6.36 -7.09 19.31
N LEU A 253 -6.72 -7.49 18.08
CA LEU A 253 -5.79 -7.88 17.04
C LEU A 253 -5.64 -6.73 16.03
N TYR A 254 -4.55 -6.74 15.29
CA TYR A 254 -4.30 -5.85 14.16
C TYR A 254 -3.60 -6.59 13.05
N LEU A 255 -3.91 -6.22 11.82
CA LEU A 255 -3.28 -6.78 10.64
C LEU A 255 -1.90 -6.15 10.44
N THR A 256 -0.91 -7.01 10.26
CA THR A 256 0.49 -6.63 10.03
C THR A 256 1.18 -7.72 9.22
N ASP A 257 2.47 -7.57 8.97
CA ASP A 257 3.29 -8.67 8.46
C ASP A 257 3.68 -9.64 9.60
N SER A 258 4.32 -10.74 9.23
CA SER A 258 4.80 -11.74 10.18
C SER A 258 6.09 -11.34 10.90
N ASN A 259 6.75 -10.27 10.46
CA ASN A 259 7.98 -9.80 11.06
C ASN A 259 7.70 -8.93 12.31
N GLY A 260 8.66 -8.84 13.20
CA GLY A 260 8.60 -7.96 14.35
C GLY A 260 7.79 -8.46 15.53
N SER A 261 7.55 -7.57 16.47
CA SER A 261 6.88 -7.83 17.76
C SER A 261 5.36 -7.97 17.63
N GLY A 262 4.70 -8.37 18.71
CA GLY A 262 3.24 -8.45 18.80
C GLY A 262 2.66 -9.86 18.66
N SER A 263 3.50 -10.90 18.67
CA SER A 263 3.03 -12.28 18.78
C SER A 263 2.25 -12.51 20.07
N ILE A 264 1.28 -13.41 20.01
CA ILE A 264 0.44 -13.82 21.13
C ILE A 264 1.23 -14.86 21.94
N VAL A 265 1.58 -14.56 23.17
CA VAL A 265 2.35 -15.48 24.02
C VAL A 265 1.42 -16.15 25.03
N PRO A 266 1.21 -17.49 24.93
CA PRO A 266 0.45 -18.23 25.93
C PRO A 266 1.15 -18.22 27.28
N ALA A 267 0.37 -18.25 28.38
CA ALA A 267 0.95 -18.28 29.73
C ALA A 267 1.58 -19.64 30.07
N GLU A 268 1.10 -20.72 29.49
CA GLU A 268 1.54 -22.08 29.75
C GLU A 268 1.29 -23.02 28.55
N THR A 269 1.95 -24.17 28.56
CA THR A 269 1.70 -25.23 27.58
C THR A 269 0.36 -25.93 27.82
N GLY A 270 -0.20 -26.51 26.79
CA GLY A 270 -1.47 -27.25 26.88
C GLY A 270 -2.17 -27.42 25.54
N THR A 271 -3.31 -28.06 25.57
CA THR A 271 -4.23 -28.10 24.44
C THR A 271 -5.24 -26.96 24.58
N TYR A 272 -5.46 -26.20 23.54
CA TYR A 272 -6.32 -25.02 23.57
C TYR A 272 -7.38 -25.07 22.48
N ALA A 273 -8.61 -24.76 22.85
CA ALA A 273 -9.64 -24.38 21.89
C ALA A 273 -9.51 -22.87 21.61
N ILE A 274 -9.25 -22.53 20.36
CA ILE A 274 -9.09 -21.14 19.94
C ILE A 274 -10.28 -20.77 19.05
N THR A 275 -10.90 -19.64 19.34
CA THR A 275 -11.94 -19.03 18.51
C THR A 275 -11.53 -17.61 18.13
N LEU A 276 -11.42 -17.34 16.84
CA LEU A 276 -11.06 -16.04 16.29
C LEU A 276 -12.29 -15.39 15.66
N ASP A 277 -12.64 -14.22 16.14
CA ASP A 277 -13.65 -13.35 15.54
C ASP A 277 -12.94 -12.22 14.75
N ILE A 278 -12.97 -12.35 13.44
CA ILE A 278 -12.34 -11.36 12.55
C ILE A 278 -13.14 -10.05 12.50
N ALA A 279 -14.45 -10.12 12.64
CA ALA A 279 -15.29 -8.90 12.57
C ALA A 279 -14.98 -7.94 13.72
N SER A 280 -14.69 -8.48 14.90
CA SER A 280 -14.30 -7.68 16.07
C SER A 280 -12.78 -7.59 16.27
N LEU A 281 -11.98 -8.34 15.49
CA LEU A 281 -10.54 -8.49 15.66
C LEU A 281 -10.16 -8.92 17.09
N THR A 282 -10.88 -9.92 17.61
CA THR A 282 -10.68 -10.51 18.93
C THR A 282 -10.57 -12.03 18.85
N PHE A 283 -10.04 -12.66 19.90
CA PHE A 283 -10.04 -14.11 19.99
C PHE A 283 -10.22 -14.59 21.43
N THR A 284 -10.69 -15.83 21.57
CA THR A 284 -10.63 -16.57 22.85
C THR A 284 -9.67 -17.74 22.73
N MET A 285 -9.14 -18.15 23.86
CA MET A 285 -8.20 -19.27 23.97
C MET A 285 -8.44 -19.98 25.30
N ASP A 286 -9.11 -21.13 25.24
CA ASP A 286 -9.56 -21.88 26.39
C ASP A 286 -8.79 -23.19 26.50
N LYS A 287 -8.09 -23.38 27.60
CA LYS A 287 -7.34 -24.61 27.88
C LYS A 287 -8.33 -25.77 28.10
N GLN A 288 -8.06 -26.89 27.43
CA GLN A 288 -8.87 -28.10 27.49
C GLN A 288 -8.42 -29.02 28.64
#